data_506ee6a80c088e0b46ed5f5c193abe19
#
_entry.id   506ee6a80c088e0b46ed5f5c193abe19
#
_cell.length_a   1.000
_cell.length_b   1.000
_cell.length_c   1.000
_cell.angle_alpha   90.00
_cell.angle_beta   90.00
_cell.angle_gamma   90.00
#
_symmetry.space_group_name_H-M   'P 1'
#
loop_
_entity.id
_entity.type
_entity.pdbx_description
1 polymer ?
#
loop_
_entity_poly.entity_id
_entity_poly.type
_entity_poly.pdbx_seq_one_letter_code
_entity_poly.pdbx_strand_id
1 'polypeptide(L)'
;MTDNTTRLDHVVLWVSDPVAAAGFYEKNLGFEPLRVGEYTAETVSFPSVRIDDETILDLAPRSMAARMRMLPGADASAGHPVNHICVSLSAHDFDALRARLDEQSIPMSDLSHGAYGARGSARRSFYFGDPDGNIIEARHYE
;
A
#
# COMPACT_ATOMS: atom_id res chain seq x y z
N MET A 1 -19.65 -12.78 -15.10
CA MET A 1 -19.39 -13.03 -13.69
C MET A 1 -18.68 -14.36 -13.54
N THR A 2 -17.69 -14.44 -12.68
CA THR A 2 -16.93 -15.67 -12.49
C THR A 2 -17.25 -16.26 -11.12
N ASP A 3 -17.19 -17.60 -11.02
CA ASP A 3 -17.29 -18.28 -9.73
C ASP A 3 -15.91 -18.37 -9.05
N ASN A 4 -14.94 -17.60 -9.55
CA ASN A 4 -13.59 -17.62 -9.04
C ASN A 4 -13.53 -17.04 -7.63
N THR A 5 -12.99 -17.82 -6.69
CA THR A 5 -12.79 -17.40 -5.31
C THR A 5 -11.37 -16.88 -5.05
N THR A 6 -10.56 -16.75 -6.11
CA THR A 6 -9.21 -16.21 -5.99
C THR A 6 -9.29 -14.74 -5.55
N ARG A 7 -8.47 -14.40 -4.57
CA ARG A 7 -8.39 -13.04 -4.02
C ARG A 7 -6.93 -12.62 -3.95
N LEU A 8 -6.70 -11.33 -3.98
CA LEU A 8 -5.38 -10.81 -3.67
C LEU A 8 -5.16 -10.95 -2.18
N ASP A 9 -4.21 -11.78 -1.77
CA ASP A 9 -3.90 -12.01 -0.35
C ASP A 9 -3.04 -10.89 0.21
N HIS A 10 -1.90 -10.62 -0.41
CA HIS A 10 -1.02 -9.56 0.07
C HIS A 10 -0.10 -9.04 -1.03
N VAL A 11 0.40 -7.84 -0.83
CA VAL A 11 1.50 -7.27 -1.61
C VAL A 11 2.61 -6.94 -0.62
N VAL A 12 3.85 -7.22 -0.98
CA VAL A 12 5.01 -6.91 -0.14
C VAL A 12 5.66 -5.65 -0.66
N LEU A 13 5.82 -4.67 0.21
CA LEU A 13 6.52 -3.42 -0.09
C LEU A 13 7.86 -3.40 0.63
N TRP A 14 8.91 -2.95 -0.07
CA TRP A 14 10.19 -2.69 0.57
C TRP A 14 10.14 -1.35 1.27
N VAL A 15 10.49 -1.32 2.54
CA VAL A 15 10.47 -0.10 3.34
C VAL A 15 11.75 0.02 4.17
N SER A 16 12.15 1.24 4.47
CA SER A 16 13.33 1.49 5.28
C SER A 16 13.04 1.30 6.78
N ASP A 17 11.87 1.76 7.22
CA ASP A 17 11.43 1.67 8.61
C ASP A 17 10.01 1.11 8.65
N PRO A 18 9.86 -0.20 8.89
CA PRO A 18 8.54 -0.83 8.90
C PRO A 18 7.56 -0.25 9.91
N VAL A 19 8.04 0.19 11.08
CA VAL A 19 7.17 0.79 12.10
C VAL A 19 6.63 2.14 11.63
N ALA A 20 7.52 2.96 11.06
CA ALA A 20 7.12 4.26 10.50
C ALA A 20 6.16 4.09 9.32
N ALA A 21 6.41 3.09 8.47
CA ALA A 21 5.53 2.78 7.34
C ALA A 21 4.14 2.35 7.82
N ALA A 22 4.05 1.46 8.82
CA ALA A 22 2.78 1.06 9.39
C ALA A 22 2.00 2.26 9.94
N GLY A 23 2.68 3.15 10.64
CA GLY A 23 2.08 4.39 11.16
C GLY A 23 1.57 5.30 10.05
N PHE A 24 2.31 5.40 8.95
CA PHE A 24 1.90 6.19 7.79
C PHE A 24 0.58 5.66 7.19
N TYR A 25 0.49 4.37 6.96
CA TYR A 25 -0.70 3.76 6.37
C TYR A 25 -1.90 3.82 7.31
N GLU A 26 -1.68 3.66 8.61
CA GLU A 26 -2.75 3.81 9.60
C GLU A 26 -3.28 5.23 9.62
N LYS A 27 -2.39 6.20 9.68
CA LYS A 27 -2.77 7.62 9.78
C LYS A 27 -3.52 8.11 8.54
N ASN A 28 -3.06 7.74 7.36
CA ASN A 28 -3.56 8.28 6.11
C ASN A 28 -4.69 7.47 5.49
N LEU A 29 -4.63 6.15 5.55
CA LEU A 29 -5.62 5.27 4.93
C LEU A 29 -6.46 4.48 5.94
N GLY A 30 -6.17 4.59 7.21
CA GLY A 30 -6.91 3.87 8.24
C GLY A 30 -6.65 2.36 8.24
N PHE A 31 -5.54 1.92 7.66
CA PHE A 31 -5.20 0.50 7.65
C PHE A 31 -4.75 0.08 9.04
N GLU A 32 -5.29 -1.02 9.54
CA GLU A 32 -4.96 -1.53 10.86
C GLU A 32 -3.55 -2.13 10.87
N PRO A 33 -2.63 -1.63 11.73
CA PRO A 33 -1.32 -2.25 11.87
C PRO A 33 -1.43 -3.65 12.46
N LEU A 34 -0.63 -4.57 11.90
CA LEU A 34 -0.57 -5.96 12.33
C LEU A 34 0.87 -6.33 12.68
N ARG A 35 1.05 -6.98 13.81
CA ARG A 35 2.34 -7.54 14.24
C ARG A 35 3.45 -6.52 14.46
N VAL A 36 3.11 -5.26 14.69
CA VAL A 36 4.14 -4.22 14.93
C VAL A 36 4.89 -4.49 16.24
N GLY A 37 4.15 -4.89 17.29
CA GLY A 37 4.78 -5.25 18.58
C GLY A 37 5.70 -6.46 18.45
N GLU A 38 5.26 -7.48 17.73
CA GLU A 38 6.05 -8.70 17.49
C GLU A 38 7.29 -8.39 16.64
N TYR A 39 7.17 -7.50 15.67
CA TYR A 39 8.31 -7.07 14.88
C TYR A 39 9.33 -6.32 15.75
N THR A 40 8.85 -5.41 16.59
CA THR A 40 9.70 -4.65 17.50
C THR A 40 10.40 -5.58 18.51
N ALA A 41 9.72 -6.63 18.94
CA ALA A 41 10.29 -7.65 19.83
C ALA A 41 11.12 -8.70 19.09
N GLU A 42 11.30 -8.53 17.78
CA GLU A 42 12.10 -9.42 16.93
C GLU A 42 11.58 -10.87 16.85
N THR A 43 10.30 -11.08 17.07
CA THR A 43 9.68 -12.40 16.94
C THR A 43 9.12 -12.67 15.55
N VAL A 44 8.97 -11.62 14.71
CA VAL A 44 8.62 -11.76 13.29
C VAL A 44 9.55 -10.88 12.46
N SER A 45 9.67 -11.19 11.17
CA SER A 45 10.62 -10.51 10.28
C SER A 45 10.10 -9.19 9.73
N PHE A 46 8.80 -8.98 9.75
CA PHE A 46 8.18 -7.74 9.25
C PHE A 46 6.75 -7.60 9.79
N PRO A 47 6.27 -6.37 9.94
CA PRO A 47 4.88 -6.09 10.26
C PRO A 47 4.06 -5.98 8.98
N SER A 48 2.75 -5.82 9.12
CA SER A 48 1.83 -5.65 8.00
C SER A 48 0.79 -4.59 8.37
N VAL A 49 0.00 -4.17 7.38
CA VAL A 49 -1.20 -3.39 7.61
C VAL A 49 -2.36 -4.03 6.84
N ARG A 50 -3.56 -3.97 7.41
CA ARG A 50 -4.75 -4.61 6.84
C ARG A 50 -5.53 -3.62 5.99
N ILE A 51 -5.75 -3.97 4.72
CA ILE A 51 -6.57 -3.18 3.81
C ILE A 51 -8.05 -3.53 3.99
N ASP A 52 -8.37 -4.82 3.96
CA ASP A 52 -9.73 -5.33 4.17
C ASP A 52 -9.66 -6.73 4.78
N ASP A 53 -10.78 -7.44 4.84
CA ASP A 53 -10.84 -8.75 5.48
C ASP A 53 -9.97 -9.81 4.79
N GLU A 54 -9.58 -9.59 3.55
CA GLU A 54 -8.89 -10.59 2.74
C GLU A 54 -7.51 -10.15 2.24
N THR A 55 -7.15 -8.87 2.41
CA THR A 55 -5.93 -8.32 1.81
C THR A 55 -5.12 -7.51 2.81
N ILE A 56 -3.81 -7.79 2.85
CA ILE A 56 -2.87 -7.02 3.68
C ILE A 56 -1.70 -6.52 2.82
N LEU A 57 -0.98 -5.53 3.33
CA LEU A 57 0.32 -5.13 2.82
C LEU A 57 1.37 -5.57 3.82
N ASP A 58 2.36 -6.32 3.38
CA ASP A 58 3.52 -6.66 4.20
C ASP A 58 4.57 -5.57 4.01
N LEU A 59 5.16 -5.12 5.10
CA LEU A 59 6.13 -4.03 5.10
C LEU A 59 7.51 -4.61 5.41
N ALA A 60 8.21 -5.02 4.36
CA ALA A 60 9.47 -5.74 4.49
C ALA A 60 10.65 -4.76 4.58
N PRO A 61 11.47 -4.84 5.64
CA PRO A 61 12.67 -4.02 5.70
C PRO A 61 13.63 -4.41 4.59
N ARG A 62 14.31 -3.43 4.02
CA ARG A 62 15.25 -3.66 2.91
C ARG A 62 16.35 -4.65 3.24
N SER A 63 16.66 -4.81 4.52
CA SER A 63 17.63 -5.81 4.98
C SER A 63 17.23 -7.24 4.64
N MET A 64 15.95 -7.50 4.35
CA MET A 64 15.48 -8.81 3.94
C MET A 64 15.79 -9.12 2.47
N ALA A 65 16.25 -8.15 1.68
CA ALA A 65 16.47 -8.33 0.25
C ALA A 65 17.42 -9.48 -0.07
N ALA A 66 18.49 -9.62 0.71
CA ALA A 66 19.46 -10.70 0.50
C ALA A 66 18.84 -12.09 0.65
N ARG A 67 17.88 -12.23 1.57
CA ARG A 67 17.18 -13.51 1.78
C ARG A 67 16.24 -13.83 0.64
N MET A 68 15.64 -12.80 0.03
CA MET A 68 14.71 -12.97 -1.08
C MET A 68 15.42 -13.41 -2.36
N ARG A 69 16.72 -13.13 -2.48
CA ARG A 69 17.51 -13.55 -3.65
C ARG A 69 17.58 -15.06 -3.82
N MET A 70 17.25 -15.82 -2.78
CA MET A 70 17.22 -17.27 -2.86
C MET A 70 16.00 -17.78 -3.62
N LEU A 71 15.02 -16.91 -3.88
CA LEU A 71 13.84 -17.30 -4.64
C LEU A 71 14.13 -17.24 -6.15
N PRO A 72 13.61 -18.18 -6.93
CA PRO A 72 13.79 -18.14 -8.38
C PRO A 72 13.27 -16.82 -8.97
N GLY A 73 14.09 -16.18 -9.79
CA GLY A 73 13.71 -14.93 -10.46
C GLY A 73 13.83 -13.68 -9.62
N ALA A 74 14.32 -13.77 -8.38
CA ALA A 74 14.37 -12.64 -7.46
C ALA A 74 15.70 -11.88 -7.45
N ASP A 75 16.62 -12.20 -8.35
CA ASP A 75 17.99 -11.69 -8.30
C ASP A 75 18.13 -10.18 -8.27
N ALA A 76 17.19 -9.46 -8.81
CA ALA A 76 17.23 -8.01 -8.90
C ALA A 76 16.05 -7.34 -8.23
N SER A 77 15.34 -8.05 -7.36
CA SER A 77 14.07 -7.56 -6.87
C SER A 77 14.15 -6.62 -5.68
N ALA A 78 15.35 -6.36 -5.17
CA ALA A 78 15.47 -5.50 -4.02
C ALA A 78 15.01 -4.11 -4.35
N GLY A 79 13.75 -3.88 -4.10
CA GLY A 79 13.33 -2.53 -4.15
C GLY A 79 12.38 -2.11 -5.22
N HIS A 80 12.01 -2.98 -6.21
CA HIS A 80 11.03 -2.52 -7.06
C HIS A 80 10.52 -3.27 -8.10
N PRO A 81 9.67 -4.20 -7.89
CA PRO A 81 8.90 -4.64 -9.03
C PRO A 81 7.50 -4.08 -9.05
N VAL A 82 7.00 -3.53 -7.98
CA VAL A 82 5.64 -3.00 -7.98
C VAL A 82 5.64 -1.57 -8.46
N ASN A 83 4.94 -1.27 -9.57
CA ASN A 83 4.82 0.08 -10.09
C ASN A 83 4.03 0.96 -9.12
N HIS A 84 2.85 0.51 -8.75
CA HIS A 84 2.01 1.14 -7.74
C HIS A 84 0.94 0.15 -7.28
N ILE A 85 0.30 0.46 -6.17
CA ILE A 85 -0.90 -0.22 -5.73
C ILE A 85 -2.04 0.78 -5.70
N CYS A 86 -3.25 0.31 -5.98
CA CYS A 86 -4.40 1.18 -6.03
C CYS A 86 -5.42 0.74 -4.98
N VAL A 87 -5.96 1.70 -4.25
CA VAL A 87 -7.04 1.47 -3.30
C VAL A 87 -8.26 2.27 -3.72
N SER A 88 -9.44 1.69 -3.56
CA SER A 88 -10.68 2.41 -3.78
C SER A 88 -11.31 2.79 -2.45
N LEU A 89 -11.87 3.98 -2.41
CA LEU A 89 -12.45 4.57 -1.21
C LEU A 89 -13.85 5.08 -1.57
N SER A 90 -14.62 5.46 -0.56
CA SER A 90 -15.81 6.27 -0.81
C SER A 90 -15.39 7.67 -1.25
N ALA A 91 -16.27 8.42 -1.89
CA ALA A 91 -15.96 9.81 -2.27
C ALA A 91 -15.63 10.66 -1.04
N HIS A 92 -16.34 10.46 0.08
CA HIS A 92 -16.08 11.14 1.33
C HIS A 92 -14.66 10.85 1.85
N ASP A 93 -14.28 9.57 1.90
CA ASP A 93 -12.97 9.18 2.41
C ASP A 93 -11.83 9.59 1.47
N PHE A 94 -12.11 9.64 0.17
CA PHE A 94 -11.18 10.16 -0.82
C PHE A 94 -10.84 11.63 -0.54
N ASP A 95 -11.86 12.46 -0.33
CA ASP A 95 -11.64 13.88 -0.02
C ASP A 95 -10.93 14.05 1.33
N ALA A 96 -11.28 13.24 2.32
CA ALA A 96 -10.64 13.27 3.63
C ALA A 96 -9.15 12.88 3.54
N LEU A 97 -8.82 11.89 2.73
CA LEU A 97 -7.45 11.49 2.49
C LEU A 97 -6.65 12.63 1.88
N ARG A 98 -7.18 13.28 0.84
CA ARG A 98 -6.51 14.42 0.21
C ARG A 98 -6.22 15.54 1.21
N ALA A 99 -7.18 15.84 2.09
CA ALA A 99 -6.99 16.85 3.12
C ALA A 99 -5.87 16.47 4.10
N ARG A 100 -5.81 15.20 4.53
CA ARG A 100 -4.76 14.73 5.45
C ARG A 100 -3.37 14.80 4.81
N LEU A 101 -3.26 14.41 3.55
CA LEU A 101 -1.99 14.48 2.83
C LEU A 101 -1.53 15.92 2.64
N ASP A 102 -2.46 16.82 2.33
CA ASP A 102 -2.15 18.23 2.17
C ASP A 102 -1.66 18.85 3.50
N GLU A 103 -2.31 18.52 4.61
CA GLU A 103 -1.88 18.99 5.93
C GLU A 103 -0.47 18.52 6.30
N GLN A 104 -0.07 17.38 5.80
CA GLN A 104 1.28 16.83 6.04
C GLN A 104 2.27 17.31 4.99
N SER A 105 1.86 18.14 4.05
CA SER A 105 2.68 18.60 2.92
C SER A 105 3.21 17.43 2.08
N ILE A 106 2.45 16.35 1.98
CA ILE A 106 2.80 15.22 1.13
C ILE A 106 2.40 15.55 -0.31
N PRO A 107 3.33 15.49 -1.28
CA PRO A 107 3.01 15.79 -2.67
C PRO A 107 1.96 14.84 -3.22
N MET A 108 1.03 15.38 -3.99
CA MET A 108 -0.01 14.63 -4.67
C MET A 108 0.01 14.95 -6.15
N SER A 109 -0.31 13.97 -7.00
CA SER A 109 -0.51 14.24 -8.40
C SER A 109 -1.79 15.04 -8.62
N ASP A 110 -1.94 15.60 -9.82
CA ASP A 110 -3.21 16.20 -10.24
C ASP A 110 -4.30 15.13 -10.24
N LEU A 111 -5.55 15.56 -10.10
CA LEU A 111 -6.68 14.67 -10.21
C LEU A 111 -6.85 14.18 -11.64
N SER A 112 -7.03 12.87 -11.80
CA SER A 112 -7.43 12.25 -13.06
C SER A 112 -8.90 11.86 -12.98
N HIS A 113 -9.54 11.82 -14.12
CA HIS A 113 -10.95 11.43 -14.25
C HIS A 113 -11.07 10.30 -15.28
N GLY A 114 -11.85 9.30 -14.96
CA GLY A 114 -12.13 8.20 -15.90
C GLY A 114 -11.06 7.12 -16.00
N ALA A 115 -10.10 7.07 -15.08
CA ALA A 115 -9.07 6.04 -15.10
C ALA A 115 -9.68 4.65 -14.90
N TYR A 116 -9.29 3.71 -15.75
CA TYR A 116 -9.80 2.35 -15.71
C TYR A 116 -9.24 1.57 -14.52
N GLY A 117 -10.05 0.71 -13.94
CA GLY A 117 -9.66 -0.16 -12.85
C GLY A 117 -10.64 -1.31 -12.65
N ALA A 118 -10.59 -1.94 -11.50
CA ALA A 118 -11.33 -3.18 -11.24
C ALA A 118 -12.85 -3.06 -11.39
N ARG A 119 -13.39 -1.86 -11.17
CA ARG A 119 -14.84 -1.63 -11.28
C ARG A 119 -15.20 -0.65 -12.41
N GLY A 120 -14.37 -0.58 -13.47
CA GLY A 120 -14.59 0.30 -14.61
C GLY A 120 -13.86 1.63 -14.47
N SER A 121 -14.49 2.72 -14.95
CA SER A 121 -13.87 4.04 -14.91
C SER A 121 -14.10 4.72 -13.56
N ALA A 122 -13.01 5.14 -12.93
CA ALA A 122 -13.09 5.88 -11.69
C ALA A 122 -13.63 7.29 -11.92
N ARG A 123 -14.35 7.84 -10.95
CA ARG A 123 -14.75 9.24 -10.99
C ARG A 123 -13.53 10.15 -10.91
N ARG A 124 -12.72 9.91 -9.88
CA ARG A 124 -11.47 10.67 -9.66
C ARG A 124 -10.39 9.72 -9.14
N SER A 125 -9.17 10.00 -9.46
CA SER A 125 -8.02 9.30 -8.89
C SER A 125 -6.83 10.25 -8.77
N PHE A 126 -5.89 9.89 -7.91
CA PHE A 126 -4.62 10.60 -7.79
C PHE A 126 -3.58 9.66 -7.20
N TYR A 127 -2.32 10.09 -7.28
CA TYR A 127 -1.20 9.33 -6.76
C TYR A 127 -0.48 10.09 -5.67
N PHE A 128 0.06 9.38 -4.70
CA PHE A 128 0.96 9.92 -3.70
C PHE A 128 1.98 8.87 -3.32
N GLY A 129 3.05 9.27 -2.63
CA GLY A 129 4.10 8.36 -2.21
C GLY A 129 4.06 8.10 -0.71
N ASP A 130 4.46 6.89 -0.32
CA ASP A 130 4.75 6.60 1.08
C ASP A 130 6.17 7.09 1.41
N PRO A 131 6.64 6.98 2.68
CA PRO A 131 7.98 7.48 3.05
C PRO A 131 9.15 6.86 2.27
N ASP A 132 8.95 5.71 1.63
CA ASP A 132 9.97 5.02 0.86
C ASP A 132 9.81 5.20 -0.65
N GLY A 133 8.87 6.03 -1.09
CA GLY A 133 8.62 6.25 -2.51
C GLY A 133 7.79 5.16 -3.17
N ASN A 134 7.15 4.26 -2.40
CA ASN A 134 6.17 3.36 -2.97
C ASN A 134 4.97 4.19 -3.42
N ILE A 135 4.51 3.98 -4.63
CA ILE A 135 3.44 4.77 -5.21
C ILE A 135 2.10 4.16 -4.88
N ILE A 136 1.21 4.98 -4.35
CA ILE A 136 -0.16 4.60 -4.01
C ILE A 136 -1.10 5.42 -4.90
N GLU A 137 -2.03 4.74 -5.56
CA GLU A 137 -3.13 5.39 -6.24
C GLU A 137 -4.38 5.28 -5.37
N ALA A 138 -5.09 6.38 -5.20
CA ALA A 138 -6.40 6.38 -4.54
C ALA A 138 -7.45 6.77 -5.55
N ARG A 139 -8.62 6.10 -5.49
CA ARG A 139 -9.73 6.39 -6.40
C ARG A 139 -11.08 6.19 -5.73
N HIS A 140 -12.10 6.74 -6.34
CA HIS A 140 -13.48 6.40 -5.99
C HIS A 140 -14.30 6.24 -7.26
N TYR A 141 -15.35 5.42 -7.17
CA TYR A 141 -16.19 5.10 -8.31
C TYR A 141 -17.56 5.79 -8.27
N GLU A 142 -17.92 6.36 -7.15
CA GLU A 142 -19.24 6.98 -6.95
C GLU A 142 -19.20 8.51 -7.00
#